data_a3c6bef4ddd4fa52d9f4623bf4fafb92
#
_entry.id   a3c6bef4ddd4fa52d9f4623bf4fafb92
#
_cell.length_a   1.000
_cell.length_b   1.000
_cell.length_c   1.000
_cell.angle_alpha   90.00
_cell.angle_beta   90.00
_cell.angle_gamma   90.00
#
_symmetry.space_group_name_H-M   'P 1'
#
loop_
_entity.id
_entity.type
_entity.pdbx_description
1 polymer ?
#
loop_
_entity_poly.entity_id
_entity_poly.type
_entity_poly.pdbx_seq_one_letter_code
_entity_poly.pdbx_strand_id
1 'polypeptide(L)'
;MKKQSIWLLAALTAVLIIGCNMQKGPAEQAVAGAQAALDAVRDSAMQYAPEQLGGVDAQLSDMKGKFQQGDYAGVLASAPAVMTAISGLKDAATAKKAAAEQALAKAKDDWGPASVAVPKMVDDLAKRVAALSKGKLPKGVTKDAVAAAKSGLDSLKSTWGDATNASASGDYTTAMAKAQAVKDKATELMKSLGMTPAS
;
A
#
# COMPACT_ATOMS: atom_id res chain seq x y z
N MET A 1 -5.43 7.36 73.45
CA MET A 1 -4.67 6.72 72.36
C MET A 1 -5.43 6.63 71.03
N LYS A 2 -6.76 6.86 70.92
CA LYS A 2 -7.52 6.82 69.65
C LYS A 2 -7.45 8.06 68.77
N LYS A 3 -7.10 9.22 69.30
CA LYS A 3 -7.06 10.51 68.51
C LYS A 3 -5.75 10.70 67.71
N GLN A 4 -4.66 10.05 68.07
CA GLN A 4 -3.39 10.16 67.34
C GLN A 4 -3.38 9.33 66.03
N SER A 5 -4.12 8.21 65.97
CA SER A 5 -4.17 7.37 64.82
C SER A 5 -4.93 8.01 63.62
N ILE A 6 -5.90 8.90 63.88
CA ILE A 6 -6.69 9.59 62.87
C ILE A 6 -5.85 10.67 62.14
N TRP A 7 -4.96 11.33 62.85
CA TRP A 7 -4.04 12.33 62.31
C TRP A 7 -2.97 11.75 61.37
N LEU A 8 -2.47 10.55 61.69
CA LEU A 8 -1.51 9.83 60.83
C LEU A 8 -2.14 9.33 59.52
N LEU A 9 -3.40 8.92 59.53
CA LEU A 9 -4.11 8.53 58.30
C LEU A 9 -4.42 9.73 57.42
N ALA A 10 -4.75 10.90 58.00
CA ALA A 10 -4.99 12.12 57.24
C ALA A 10 -3.72 12.69 56.58
N ALA A 11 -2.57 12.53 57.22
CA ALA A 11 -1.29 12.97 56.68
C ALA A 11 -0.80 12.06 55.51
N LEU A 12 -1.10 10.77 55.58
CA LEU A 12 -0.72 9.83 54.51
C LEU A 12 -1.51 10.04 53.22
N THR A 13 -2.81 10.39 53.35
CA THR A 13 -3.66 10.70 52.16
C THR A 13 -3.28 12.03 51.48
N ALA A 14 -2.80 13.01 52.25
CA ALA A 14 -2.36 14.31 51.69
C ALA A 14 -1.09 14.16 50.82
N VAL A 15 -0.16 13.26 51.19
CA VAL A 15 1.07 13.01 50.42
C VAL A 15 0.78 12.35 49.05
N LEU A 16 -0.24 11.50 48.98
CA LEU A 16 -0.62 10.87 47.71
C LEU A 16 -1.25 11.86 46.71
N ILE A 17 -1.98 12.88 47.21
CA ILE A 17 -2.63 13.90 46.35
C ILE A 17 -1.58 14.90 45.79
N ILE A 18 -0.53 15.21 46.52
CA ILE A 18 0.53 16.12 46.06
C ILE A 18 1.39 15.45 44.98
N GLY A 19 1.64 14.15 45.06
CA GLY A 19 2.40 13.39 44.08
C GLY A 19 1.69 13.31 42.70
N CYS A 20 0.35 13.16 42.67
CA CYS A 20 -0.42 13.10 41.45
C CYS A 20 -0.45 14.44 40.67
N ASN A 21 -0.42 15.57 41.37
CA ASN A 21 -0.49 16.89 40.74
C ASN A 21 0.84 17.31 40.07
N MET A 22 1.97 16.81 40.56
CA MET A 22 3.30 17.11 39.99
C MET A 22 3.50 16.38 38.61
N GLN A 23 2.82 15.27 38.37
CA GLN A 23 2.94 14.50 37.12
C GLN A 23 1.99 14.95 36.01
N LYS A 24 0.97 15.75 36.33
CA LYS A 24 -0.04 16.22 35.38
C LYS A 24 0.58 17.01 34.22
N GLY A 25 1.42 18.00 34.51
CA GLY A 25 2.06 18.83 33.49
C GLY A 25 2.95 18.04 32.52
N PRO A 26 3.88 17.22 33.01
CA PRO A 26 4.66 16.33 32.15
C PRO A 26 3.81 15.35 31.35
N ALA A 27 2.75 14.78 31.93
CA ALA A 27 1.84 13.88 31.22
C ALA A 27 1.06 14.60 30.10
N GLU A 28 0.61 15.84 30.36
CA GLU A 28 -0.06 16.68 29.36
C GLU A 28 0.86 16.98 28.17
N GLN A 29 2.11 17.33 28.45
CA GLN A 29 3.14 17.55 27.42
C GLN A 29 3.42 16.28 26.60
N ALA A 30 3.46 15.12 27.26
CA ALA A 30 3.67 13.85 26.59
C ALA A 30 2.52 13.51 25.62
N VAL A 31 1.26 13.71 26.04
CA VAL A 31 0.08 13.52 25.17
C VAL A 31 0.10 14.50 24.00
N ALA A 32 0.33 15.79 24.28
CA ALA A 32 0.39 16.83 23.26
C ALA A 32 1.51 16.59 22.25
N GLY A 33 2.70 16.20 22.75
CA GLY A 33 3.86 15.88 21.91
C GLY A 33 3.60 14.66 20.99
N ALA A 34 3.00 13.60 21.54
CA ALA A 34 2.63 12.42 20.76
C ALA A 34 1.55 12.74 19.70
N GLN A 35 0.55 13.56 20.06
CA GLN A 35 -0.45 14.02 19.11
C GLN A 35 0.17 14.82 17.95
N ALA A 36 0.99 15.82 18.27
CA ALA A 36 1.65 16.66 17.27
C ALA A 36 2.60 15.84 16.37
N ALA A 37 3.32 14.88 16.95
CA ALA A 37 4.19 13.98 16.19
C ALA A 37 3.39 13.08 15.21
N LEU A 38 2.23 12.56 15.64
CA LEU A 38 1.37 11.75 14.78
C LEU A 38 0.72 12.59 13.68
N ASP A 39 0.25 13.79 14.01
CA ASP A 39 -0.36 14.70 13.03
C ASP A 39 0.62 15.09 11.92
N ALA A 40 1.91 15.27 12.26
CA ALA A 40 2.96 15.57 11.29
C ALA A 40 3.22 14.46 10.26
N VAL A 41 2.86 13.22 10.56
CA VAL A 41 3.08 12.07 9.67
C VAL A 41 1.78 11.47 9.12
N ARG A 42 0.64 11.93 9.61
CA ARG A 42 -0.69 11.35 9.35
C ARG A 42 -1.00 11.22 7.88
N ASP A 43 -0.85 12.27 7.09
CA ASP A 43 -1.20 12.28 5.66
C ASP A 43 -0.36 11.27 4.89
N SER A 44 0.95 11.24 5.15
CA SER A 44 1.84 10.27 4.54
C SER A 44 1.52 8.84 4.98
N ALA A 45 1.20 8.65 6.26
CA ALA A 45 0.83 7.36 6.80
C ALA A 45 -0.51 6.84 6.24
N MET A 46 -1.51 7.72 6.08
CA MET A 46 -2.79 7.36 5.44
C MET A 46 -2.59 6.85 4.01
N GLN A 47 -1.68 7.45 3.27
CA GLN A 47 -1.42 7.07 1.89
C GLN A 47 -0.56 5.80 1.77
N TYR A 48 0.47 5.65 2.60
CA TYR A 48 1.50 4.62 2.42
C TYR A 48 1.54 3.53 3.50
N ALA A 49 0.95 3.77 4.69
CA ALA A 49 0.99 2.83 5.81
C ALA A 49 -0.32 2.82 6.64
N PRO A 50 -1.51 2.74 6.02
CA PRO A 50 -2.79 2.92 6.70
C PRO A 50 -3.04 1.89 7.82
N GLU A 51 -2.60 0.65 7.64
CA GLU A 51 -2.77 -0.41 8.66
C GLU A 51 -1.98 -0.09 9.94
N GLN A 52 -0.76 0.43 9.81
CA GLN A 52 0.08 0.82 10.94
C GLN A 52 -0.44 2.07 11.63
N LEU A 53 -1.01 3.02 10.86
CA LEU A 53 -1.62 4.23 11.40
C LEU A 53 -2.74 3.89 12.38
N GLY A 54 -3.63 2.94 12.04
CA GLY A 54 -4.69 2.50 12.94
C GLY A 54 -4.18 1.96 14.29
N GLY A 55 -3.07 1.23 14.28
CA GLY A 55 -2.42 0.75 15.51
C GLY A 55 -1.85 1.88 16.38
N VAL A 56 -1.27 2.91 15.75
CA VAL A 56 -0.73 4.08 16.46
C VAL A 56 -1.86 4.97 17.01
N ASP A 57 -2.92 5.18 16.24
CA ASP A 57 -4.13 5.91 16.70
C ASP A 57 -4.73 5.25 17.94
N ALA A 58 -4.82 3.92 17.98
CA ALA A 58 -5.31 3.17 19.13
C ALA A 58 -4.42 3.38 20.38
N GLN A 59 -3.11 3.32 20.23
CA GLN A 59 -2.15 3.55 21.33
C GLN A 59 -2.24 4.98 21.88
N LEU A 60 -2.33 5.98 21.01
CA LEU A 60 -2.50 7.38 21.42
C LEU A 60 -3.87 7.59 22.09
N SER A 61 -4.92 6.93 21.63
CA SER A 61 -6.24 6.98 22.26
C SER A 61 -6.21 6.39 23.67
N ASP A 62 -5.55 5.25 23.88
CA ASP A 62 -5.34 4.66 25.21
C ASP A 62 -4.56 5.61 26.15
N MET A 63 -3.49 6.21 25.65
CA MET A 63 -2.70 7.18 26.40
C MET A 63 -3.54 8.40 26.82
N LYS A 64 -4.42 8.92 25.94
CA LYS A 64 -5.37 9.99 26.26
C LYS A 64 -6.40 9.55 27.28
N GLY A 65 -6.90 8.32 27.18
CA GLY A 65 -7.82 7.74 28.14
C GLY A 65 -7.22 7.67 29.54
N LYS A 66 -5.97 7.23 29.69
CA LYS A 66 -5.24 7.26 30.96
C LYS A 66 -5.12 8.67 31.52
N PHE A 67 -4.80 9.65 30.66
CA PHE A 67 -4.72 11.05 31.08
C PHE A 67 -6.06 11.57 31.64
N GLN A 68 -7.18 11.27 30.96
CA GLN A 68 -8.52 11.66 31.41
C GLN A 68 -8.93 11.02 32.73
N GLN A 69 -8.45 9.81 32.99
CA GLN A 69 -8.66 9.08 34.25
C GLN A 69 -7.75 9.56 35.39
N GLY A 70 -6.80 10.48 35.12
CA GLY A 70 -5.85 10.97 36.10
C GLY A 70 -4.66 10.01 36.33
N ASP A 71 -4.52 8.97 35.52
CA ASP A 71 -3.37 8.05 35.57
C ASP A 71 -2.18 8.67 34.82
N TYR A 72 -1.61 9.72 35.40
CA TYR A 72 -0.47 10.43 34.82
C TYR A 72 0.82 9.59 34.80
N ALA A 73 0.98 8.70 35.77
CA ALA A 73 2.10 7.75 35.80
C ALA A 73 2.00 6.75 34.61
N GLY A 74 0.82 6.22 34.34
CA GLY A 74 0.55 5.34 33.21
C GLY A 74 0.74 6.04 31.86
N VAL A 75 0.40 7.34 31.76
CA VAL A 75 0.71 8.16 30.58
C VAL A 75 2.21 8.24 30.35
N LEU A 76 2.96 8.63 31.37
CA LEU A 76 4.42 8.79 31.26
C LEU A 76 5.12 7.46 30.96
N ALA A 77 4.63 6.36 31.51
CA ALA A 77 5.16 5.03 31.23
C ALA A 77 4.88 4.56 29.77
N SER A 78 3.73 4.92 29.19
CA SER A 78 3.37 4.55 27.83
C SER A 78 3.93 5.49 26.75
N ALA A 79 4.27 6.73 27.09
CA ALA A 79 4.72 7.74 26.13
C ALA A 79 5.93 7.32 25.27
N PRO A 80 7.01 6.69 25.79
CA PRO A 80 8.12 6.24 24.96
C PRO A 80 7.71 5.20 23.91
N ALA A 81 6.82 4.29 24.26
CA ALA A 81 6.31 3.25 23.32
C ALA A 81 5.49 3.89 22.20
N VAL A 82 4.60 4.85 22.54
CA VAL A 82 3.81 5.58 21.55
C VAL A 82 4.72 6.38 20.61
N MET A 83 5.71 7.08 21.13
CA MET A 83 6.67 7.84 20.31
C MET A 83 7.50 6.92 19.40
N THR A 84 7.89 5.76 19.88
CA THR A 84 8.57 4.73 19.06
C THR A 84 7.67 4.22 17.95
N ALA A 85 6.40 3.96 18.24
CA ALA A 85 5.42 3.53 17.24
C ALA A 85 5.18 4.60 16.16
N ILE A 86 5.12 5.89 16.55
CA ILE A 86 5.00 7.02 15.60
C ILE A 86 6.25 7.14 14.73
N SER A 87 7.45 6.97 15.30
CA SER A 87 8.69 6.97 14.53
C SER A 87 8.72 5.82 13.53
N GLY A 88 8.36 4.61 13.94
CA GLY A 88 8.26 3.44 13.05
C GLY A 88 7.23 3.63 11.93
N LEU A 89 6.09 4.28 12.24
CA LEU A 89 5.08 4.65 11.24
C LEU A 89 5.65 5.62 10.20
N LYS A 90 6.37 6.64 10.63
CA LYS A 90 7.06 7.60 9.75
C LYS A 90 8.04 6.90 8.82
N ASP A 91 8.88 6.03 9.38
CA ASP A 91 9.89 5.31 8.62
C ASP A 91 9.26 4.37 7.59
N ALA A 92 8.21 3.64 7.99
CA ALA A 92 7.45 2.78 7.09
C ALA A 92 6.76 3.54 5.95
N ALA A 93 6.11 4.67 6.26
CA ALA A 93 5.48 5.51 5.26
C ALA A 93 6.52 6.09 4.28
N THR A 94 7.66 6.54 4.78
CA THR A 94 8.77 7.07 3.97
C THR A 94 9.35 5.99 3.04
N ALA A 95 9.60 4.80 3.56
CA ALA A 95 10.13 3.68 2.76
C ALA A 95 9.14 3.23 1.66
N LYS A 96 7.85 3.11 1.99
CA LYS A 96 6.82 2.75 1.02
C LYS A 96 6.60 3.83 -0.04
N LYS A 97 6.68 5.11 0.34
CA LYS A 97 6.65 6.23 -0.61
C LYS A 97 7.82 6.15 -1.60
N ALA A 98 9.03 5.99 -1.10
CA ALA A 98 10.22 5.86 -1.94
C ALA A 98 10.12 4.65 -2.89
N ALA A 99 9.63 3.51 -2.40
CA ALA A 99 9.41 2.32 -3.23
C ALA A 99 8.36 2.56 -4.33
N ALA A 100 7.28 3.28 -4.01
CA ALA A 100 6.24 3.65 -4.99
C ALA A 100 6.79 4.60 -6.08
N GLU A 101 7.60 5.58 -5.69
CA GLU A 101 8.26 6.51 -6.62
C GLU A 101 9.24 5.77 -7.55
N GLN A 102 10.03 4.85 -7.01
CA GLN A 102 10.94 4.00 -7.80
C GLN A 102 10.17 3.09 -8.76
N ALA A 103 9.08 2.46 -8.30
CA ALA A 103 8.23 1.62 -9.14
C ALA A 103 7.61 2.43 -10.29
N LEU A 104 7.15 3.66 -10.01
CA LEU A 104 6.60 4.55 -11.03
C LEU A 104 7.68 4.97 -12.05
N ALA A 105 8.87 5.34 -11.60
CA ALA A 105 9.99 5.69 -12.48
C ALA A 105 10.34 4.51 -13.39
N LYS A 106 10.49 3.30 -12.82
CA LYS A 106 10.74 2.08 -13.59
C LYS A 106 9.62 1.79 -14.59
N ALA A 107 8.37 1.89 -14.19
CA ALA A 107 7.22 1.66 -15.07
C ALA A 107 7.21 2.63 -16.26
N LYS A 108 7.59 3.90 -16.02
CA LYS A 108 7.71 4.91 -17.06
C LYS A 108 8.83 4.57 -18.05
N ASP A 109 9.97 4.12 -17.56
CA ASP A 109 11.11 3.73 -18.42
C ASP A 109 10.78 2.47 -19.24
N ASP A 110 10.13 1.48 -18.64
CA ASP A 110 9.73 0.23 -19.28
C ASP A 110 8.59 0.43 -20.30
N TRP A 111 7.78 1.48 -20.16
CA TRP A 111 6.67 1.75 -21.06
C TRP A 111 7.10 2.03 -22.50
N GLY A 112 8.19 2.75 -22.69
CA GLY A 112 8.68 3.09 -24.03
C GLY A 112 8.87 1.84 -24.90
N PRO A 113 9.71 0.87 -24.52
CA PRO A 113 9.88 -0.39 -25.24
C PRO A 113 8.58 -1.19 -25.34
N ALA A 114 7.78 -1.27 -24.26
CA ALA A 114 6.54 -2.04 -24.23
C ALA A 114 5.51 -1.50 -25.22
N SER A 115 5.41 -0.17 -25.37
CA SER A 115 4.47 0.51 -26.26
C SER A 115 4.70 0.18 -27.75
N VAL A 116 5.88 -0.29 -28.09
CA VAL A 116 6.23 -0.74 -29.45
C VAL A 116 6.12 -2.25 -29.58
N ALA A 117 6.65 -3.00 -28.61
CA ALA A 117 6.76 -4.45 -28.70
C ALA A 117 5.39 -5.16 -28.57
N VAL A 118 4.53 -4.69 -27.67
CA VAL A 118 3.24 -5.35 -27.41
C VAL A 118 2.26 -5.23 -28.58
N PRO A 119 2.03 -4.05 -29.19
CA PRO A 119 1.21 -3.96 -30.42
C PRO A 119 1.71 -4.84 -31.55
N LYS A 120 3.03 -4.86 -31.75
CA LYS A 120 3.63 -5.72 -32.79
C LYS A 120 3.33 -7.19 -32.54
N MET A 121 3.42 -7.66 -31.29
CA MET A 121 3.05 -9.03 -30.93
C MET A 121 1.57 -9.32 -31.21
N VAL A 122 0.66 -8.41 -30.89
CA VAL A 122 -0.77 -8.54 -31.16
C VAL A 122 -1.03 -8.56 -32.68
N ASP A 123 -0.35 -7.73 -33.46
CA ASP A 123 -0.45 -7.71 -34.93
C ASP A 123 0.06 -9.01 -35.57
N ASP A 124 1.18 -9.54 -35.09
CA ASP A 124 1.71 -10.81 -35.59
C ASP A 124 0.77 -11.97 -35.27
N LEU A 125 0.17 -11.99 -34.09
CA LEU A 125 -0.89 -12.93 -33.73
C LEU A 125 -2.12 -12.77 -34.62
N ALA A 126 -2.56 -11.55 -34.90
CA ALA A 126 -3.71 -11.27 -35.78
C ALA A 126 -3.47 -11.77 -37.21
N LYS A 127 -2.29 -11.54 -37.78
CA LYS A 127 -1.88 -12.06 -39.09
C LYS A 127 -1.91 -13.57 -39.11
N ARG A 128 -1.41 -14.24 -38.07
CA ARG A 128 -1.41 -15.68 -37.93
C ARG A 128 -2.85 -16.25 -37.89
N VAL A 129 -3.72 -15.67 -37.06
CA VAL A 129 -5.13 -16.04 -36.97
C VAL A 129 -5.81 -15.90 -38.33
N ALA A 130 -5.58 -14.78 -39.03
CA ALA A 130 -6.16 -14.55 -40.37
C ALA A 130 -5.68 -15.58 -41.39
N ALA A 131 -4.40 -15.93 -41.37
CA ALA A 131 -3.82 -16.97 -42.26
C ALA A 131 -4.43 -18.36 -42.00
N LEU A 132 -4.52 -18.74 -40.70
CA LEU A 132 -5.08 -20.05 -40.29
C LEU A 132 -6.58 -20.17 -40.52
N SER A 133 -7.33 -19.06 -40.50
CA SER A 133 -8.76 -19.03 -40.78
C SER A 133 -9.10 -19.28 -42.24
N LYS A 134 -8.16 -19.07 -43.18
CA LYS A 134 -8.38 -19.22 -44.65
C LYS A 134 -7.72 -20.45 -45.23
N GLY A 135 -6.83 -21.10 -44.51
CA GLY A 135 -5.97 -22.16 -45.04
C GLY A 135 -6.11 -23.49 -44.31
N LYS A 136 -5.28 -24.46 -44.78
CA LYS A 136 -5.13 -25.75 -44.08
C LYS A 136 -4.38 -25.57 -42.79
N LEU A 137 -4.92 -26.14 -41.70
CA LEU A 137 -4.29 -26.05 -40.39
C LEU A 137 -3.00 -26.89 -40.32
N PRO A 138 -1.93 -26.33 -39.75
CA PRO A 138 -0.70 -27.09 -39.47
C PRO A 138 -0.95 -28.20 -38.43
N LYS A 139 -0.06 -29.20 -38.45
CA LYS A 139 -0.09 -30.27 -37.45
C LYS A 139 -0.02 -29.68 -36.02
N GLY A 140 -0.93 -30.09 -35.15
CA GLY A 140 -1.01 -29.65 -33.77
C GLY A 140 -1.81 -28.37 -33.52
N VAL A 141 -2.31 -27.68 -34.58
CA VAL A 141 -3.20 -26.53 -34.43
C VAL A 141 -4.64 -26.98 -34.72
N THR A 142 -5.55 -26.72 -33.79
CA THR A 142 -6.97 -27.08 -33.88
C THR A 142 -7.85 -25.89 -34.34
N LYS A 143 -9.03 -26.17 -34.87
CA LYS A 143 -10.03 -25.13 -35.19
C LYS A 143 -10.44 -24.35 -33.95
N ASP A 144 -10.55 -25.03 -32.80
CA ASP A 144 -10.94 -24.40 -31.53
C ASP A 144 -9.84 -23.44 -31.02
N ALA A 145 -8.56 -23.81 -31.20
CA ALA A 145 -7.45 -22.91 -30.87
C ALA A 145 -7.48 -21.63 -31.74
N VAL A 146 -7.81 -21.74 -33.03
CA VAL A 146 -7.95 -20.58 -33.92
C VAL A 146 -9.14 -19.71 -33.51
N ALA A 147 -10.28 -20.33 -33.17
CA ALA A 147 -11.47 -19.62 -32.71
C ALA A 147 -11.22 -18.91 -31.39
N ALA A 148 -10.56 -19.57 -30.42
CA ALA A 148 -10.16 -18.97 -29.13
C ALA A 148 -9.20 -17.82 -29.34
N ALA A 149 -8.20 -17.95 -30.24
CA ALA A 149 -7.27 -16.88 -30.55
C ALA A 149 -7.97 -15.68 -31.22
N LYS A 150 -8.96 -15.92 -32.09
CA LYS A 150 -9.75 -14.85 -32.69
C LYS A 150 -10.54 -14.07 -31.64
N SER A 151 -11.25 -14.74 -30.74
CA SER A 151 -11.96 -14.10 -29.63
C SER A 151 -10.99 -13.40 -28.67
N GLY A 152 -9.83 -14.01 -28.38
CA GLY A 152 -8.80 -13.43 -27.54
C GLY A 152 -8.20 -12.14 -28.09
N LEU A 153 -8.10 -11.98 -29.42
CA LEU A 153 -7.59 -10.75 -30.05
C LEU A 153 -8.41 -9.50 -29.71
N ASP A 154 -9.73 -9.62 -29.62
CA ASP A 154 -10.57 -8.49 -29.27
C ASP A 154 -10.35 -8.06 -27.81
N SER A 155 -10.20 -9.04 -26.92
CA SER A 155 -9.84 -8.79 -25.52
C SER A 155 -8.44 -8.15 -25.38
N LEU A 156 -7.45 -8.65 -26.15
CA LEU A 156 -6.09 -8.07 -26.17
C LEU A 156 -6.11 -6.60 -26.62
N LYS A 157 -6.85 -6.27 -27.67
CA LYS A 157 -6.98 -4.90 -28.19
C LYS A 157 -7.66 -3.99 -27.16
N SER A 158 -8.72 -4.46 -26.51
CA SER A 158 -9.40 -3.70 -25.47
C SER A 158 -8.46 -3.42 -24.28
N THR A 159 -7.78 -4.46 -23.75
CA THR A 159 -6.84 -4.31 -22.64
C THR A 159 -5.65 -3.41 -23.01
N TRP A 160 -5.19 -3.47 -24.27
CA TRP A 160 -4.16 -2.57 -24.77
C TRP A 160 -4.65 -1.12 -24.84
N GLY A 161 -5.88 -0.89 -25.28
CA GLY A 161 -6.52 0.44 -25.23
C GLY A 161 -6.54 1.02 -23.81
N ASP A 162 -6.89 0.19 -22.83
CA ASP A 162 -6.84 0.59 -21.44
C ASP A 162 -5.40 0.91 -20.96
N ALA A 163 -4.40 0.14 -21.41
CA ALA A 163 -2.99 0.40 -21.08
C ALA A 163 -2.54 1.75 -21.63
N THR A 164 -2.89 2.06 -22.88
CA THR A 164 -2.55 3.35 -23.51
C THR A 164 -3.25 4.53 -22.85
N ASN A 165 -4.51 4.37 -22.45
CA ASN A 165 -5.26 5.39 -21.72
C ASN A 165 -4.64 5.66 -20.34
N ALA A 166 -4.24 4.61 -19.61
CA ALA A 166 -3.53 4.75 -18.33
C ALA A 166 -2.20 5.50 -18.50
N SER A 167 -1.41 5.17 -19.53
CA SER A 167 -0.15 5.88 -19.79
C SER A 167 -0.37 7.35 -20.17
N ALA A 168 -1.42 7.65 -20.94
CA ALA A 168 -1.77 9.01 -21.32
C ALA A 168 -2.18 9.89 -20.12
N SER A 169 -2.75 9.26 -19.07
CA SER A 169 -3.04 9.93 -17.79
C SER A 169 -1.86 9.97 -16.82
N GLY A 170 -0.69 9.42 -17.21
CA GLY A 170 0.51 9.36 -16.36
C GLY A 170 0.55 8.17 -15.40
N ASP A 171 -0.45 7.30 -15.40
CA ASP A 171 -0.48 6.07 -14.59
C ASP A 171 0.30 4.94 -15.30
N TYR A 172 1.62 5.08 -15.30
CA TYR A 172 2.51 4.09 -15.92
C TYR A 172 2.51 2.74 -15.20
N THR A 173 2.19 2.72 -13.92
CA THR A 173 2.10 1.46 -13.15
C THR A 173 0.94 0.60 -13.67
N THR A 174 -0.25 1.18 -13.80
CA THR A 174 -1.41 0.49 -14.40
C THR A 174 -1.17 0.18 -15.86
N ALA A 175 -0.56 1.09 -16.63
CA ALA A 175 -0.24 0.87 -18.04
C ALA A 175 0.66 -0.35 -18.23
N MET A 176 1.73 -0.48 -17.45
CA MET A 176 2.64 -1.62 -17.51
C MET A 176 2.01 -2.93 -17.03
N ALA A 177 1.19 -2.89 -15.98
CA ALA A 177 0.44 -4.08 -15.54
C ALA A 177 -0.48 -4.61 -16.64
N LYS A 178 -1.21 -3.73 -17.33
CA LYS A 178 -2.07 -4.09 -18.46
C LYS A 178 -1.26 -4.55 -19.68
N ALA A 179 -0.15 -3.89 -20.00
CA ALA A 179 0.76 -4.29 -21.07
C ALA A 179 1.33 -5.70 -20.83
N GLN A 180 1.71 -6.01 -19.60
CA GLN A 180 2.18 -7.36 -19.23
C GLN A 180 1.05 -8.40 -19.39
N ALA A 181 -0.16 -8.09 -18.95
CA ALA A 181 -1.32 -8.99 -19.14
C ALA A 181 -1.61 -9.26 -20.62
N VAL A 182 -1.49 -8.24 -21.49
CA VAL A 182 -1.61 -8.42 -22.96
C VAL A 182 -0.50 -9.32 -23.47
N LYS A 183 0.77 -9.09 -23.06
CA LYS A 183 1.93 -9.89 -23.48
C LYS A 183 1.77 -11.36 -23.08
N ASP A 184 1.35 -11.62 -21.85
CA ASP A 184 1.19 -12.97 -21.33
C ASP A 184 0.08 -13.72 -22.09
N LYS A 185 -1.08 -13.09 -22.29
CA LYS A 185 -2.18 -13.67 -23.02
C LYS A 185 -1.87 -13.85 -24.51
N ALA A 186 -1.21 -12.88 -25.14
CA ALA A 186 -0.75 -13.02 -26.53
C ALA A 186 0.24 -14.18 -26.67
N THR A 187 1.16 -14.33 -25.73
CA THR A 187 2.13 -15.44 -25.69
C THR A 187 1.44 -16.81 -25.59
N GLU A 188 0.41 -16.92 -24.74
CA GLU A 188 -0.39 -18.15 -24.61
C GLU A 188 -1.07 -18.50 -25.94
N LEU A 189 -1.74 -17.52 -26.55
CA LEU A 189 -2.43 -17.71 -27.81
C LEU A 189 -1.47 -18.03 -28.98
N MET A 190 -0.32 -17.37 -29.03
CA MET A 190 0.73 -17.65 -30.01
C MET A 190 1.22 -19.11 -29.91
N LYS A 191 1.48 -19.58 -28.71
CA LYS A 191 1.88 -20.98 -28.48
C LYS A 191 0.81 -21.97 -28.95
N SER A 192 -0.48 -21.71 -28.67
CA SER A 192 -1.59 -22.57 -29.12
C SER A 192 -1.72 -22.63 -30.64
N LEU A 193 -1.21 -21.64 -31.37
CA LEU A 193 -1.18 -21.55 -32.83
C LEU A 193 0.14 -22.02 -33.45
N GLY A 194 1.02 -22.64 -32.66
CA GLY A 194 2.33 -23.13 -33.10
C GLY A 194 3.32 -22.03 -33.47
N MET A 195 3.16 -20.82 -32.89
CA MET A 195 4.12 -19.73 -33.02
C MET A 195 5.14 -19.77 -31.89
N THR A 196 6.36 -19.39 -32.20
CA THR A 196 7.37 -19.11 -31.18
C THR A 196 7.28 -17.61 -30.83
N PRO A 197 6.93 -17.23 -29.59
CA PRO A 197 6.94 -15.83 -29.20
C PRO A 197 8.36 -15.26 -29.36
N ALA A 198 8.48 -14.05 -29.90
CA ALA A 198 9.74 -13.33 -29.86
C ALA A 198 10.10 -13.04 -28.39
N SER A 199 11.33 -13.38 -27.99
CA SER A 199 11.89 -13.12 -26.66
C SER A 199 12.13 -11.63 -26.45
#